data_5a736acdb5acf80c85b85eeedab394eb
#
_entry.id   5a736acdb5acf80c85b85eeedab394eb
#
_cell.length_a   1.000
_cell.length_b   1.000
_cell.length_c   1.000
_cell.angle_alpha   90.00
_cell.angle_beta   90.00
_cell.angle_gamma   90.00
#
_symmetry.space_group_name_H-M   'P 1'
#
loop_
_entity.id
_entity.type
_entity.pdbx_description
1 polymer ?
#
loop_
_entity_poly.entity_id
_entity_poly.type
_entity_poly.pdbx_seq_one_letter_code
_entity_poly.pdbx_strand_id
1 'polypeptide(L)'
;MEETGALLRYSGGDARKLLNILELVVESAGSSEIVITDKMVEEQLQQNPLAYDKQGDMHYDIISAFIKSIRGSDPDAALYWMARMIEGGEDPQFIARRVVISASEDVGLANPNALLLANAAFDTVMKIGWPEARIALAEAVVYLATSPKSNSAYLGINDALATVRQTGNLPVPLHIRNAPTKLMKDLGYHDGYKYPHDYPGHFTEQQYLPDELKDARFWHAQHSPSEERLYNWMVRSEERRVGKECRSRWSPYH
;
A
#
# COMPACT_ATOMS: atom_id res chain seq x y z
N MET A 1 -27.91 32.83 18.39
CA MET A 1 -26.51 32.75 18.84
C MET A 1 -26.29 33.97 19.72
N GLU A 2 -26.08 33.78 21.01
CA GLU A 2 -25.88 34.91 21.95
C GLU A 2 -24.39 35.20 22.17
N GLU A 3 -23.54 34.16 22.08
CA GLU A 3 -22.12 34.30 22.29
C GLU A 3 -21.37 33.55 21.17
N THR A 4 -20.24 34.08 20.72
CA THR A 4 -19.44 33.52 19.63
C THR A 4 -17.95 33.38 19.97
N GLY A 5 -17.56 33.78 21.18
CA GLY A 5 -16.16 33.84 21.61
C GLY A 5 -15.48 32.49 21.65
N ALA A 6 -16.14 31.46 22.21
CA ALA A 6 -15.63 30.11 22.26
C ALA A 6 -15.56 29.49 20.85
N LEU A 7 -16.57 29.66 20.01
CA LEU A 7 -16.59 29.20 18.63
C LEU A 7 -15.40 29.75 17.82
N LEU A 8 -15.15 31.05 17.90
CA LEU A 8 -14.04 31.70 17.20
C LEU A 8 -12.68 31.30 17.76
N ARG A 9 -12.56 31.14 19.07
CA ARG A 9 -11.33 30.73 19.75
C ARG A 9 -10.93 29.29 19.35
N TYR A 10 -11.87 28.35 19.40
CA TYR A 10 -11.61 26.97 19.11
C TYR A 10 -11.50 26.68 17.62
N SER A 11 -12.16 27.45 16.76
CA SER A 11 -11.98 27.34 15.30
C SER A 11 -10.62 27.88 14.81
N GLY A 12 -9.99 28.76 15.58
CA GLY A 12 -8.70 29.35 15.19
C GLY A 12 -8.72 30.11 13.87
N GLY A 13 -9.90 30.60 13.46
CA GLY A 13 -10.11 31.31 12.19
C GLY A 13 -10.39 30.37 10.99
N ASP A 14 -10.45 29.06 11.19
CA ASP A 14 -10.84 28.11 10.17
C ASP A 14 -12.37 27.97 10.11
N ALA A 15 -12.96 28.36 8.96
CA ALA A 15 -14.40 28.33 8.74
C ALA A 15 -14.99 26.91 8.80
N ARG A 16 -14.25 25.89 8.37
CA ARG A 16 -14.71 24.50 8.41
C ARG A 16 -14.76 24.00 9.84
N LYS A 17 -13.73 24.27 10.65
CA LYS A 17 -13.72 23.96 12.08
C LYS A 17 -14.87 24.63 12.80
N LEU A 18 -15.14 25.88 12.49
CA LEU A 18 -16.25 26.61 13.08
C LEU A 18 -17.61 25.95 12.79
N LEU A 19 -17.83 25.54 11.54
CA LEU A 19 -19.07 24.87 11.16
C LEU A 19 -19.20 23.49 11.82
N ASN A 20 -18.12 22.71 11.91
CA ASN A 20 -18.13 21.42 12.60
C ASN A 20 -18.43 21.53 14.09
N ILE A 21 -17.88 22.55 14.79
CA ILE A 21 -18.19 22.82 16.20
C ILE A 21 -19.67 23.19 16.31
N LEU A 22 -20.15 24.01 15.41
CA LEU A 22 -21.55 24.43 15.41
C LEU A 22 -22.50 23.25 15.22
N GLU A 23 -22.21 22.37 14.27
CA GLU A 23 -22.96 21.14 14.00
C GLU A 23 -23.01 20.24 15.23
N LEU A 24 -21.85 19.98 15.87
CA LEU A 24 -21.75 19.19 17.09
C LEU A 24 -22.62 19.75 18.23
N VAL A 25 -22.59 21.07 18.44
CA VAL A 25 -23.36 21.73 19.47
C VAL A 25 -24.87 21.65 19.18
N VAL A 26 -25.27 21.82 17.95
CA VAL A 26 -26.67 21.73 17.50
C VAL A 26 -27.22 20.32 17.63
N GLU A 27 -26.46 19.30 17.17
CA GLU A 27 -26.88 17.90 17.26
C GLU A 27 -27.03 17.42 18.70
N SER A 28 -26.19 17.90 19.62
CA SER A 28 -26.26 17.53 21.04
C SER A 28 -27.42 18.15 21.80
N ALA A 29 -27.94 19.26 21.34
CA ALA A 29 -28.95 20.03 22.06
C ALA A 29 -30.39 19.47 21.98
N GLY A 30 -30.71 18.66 20.94
CA GLY A 30 -31.96 17.89 20.84
C GLY A 30 -33.29 18.67 20.91
N SER A 31 -33.26 20.01 20.82
CA SER A 31 -34.43 20.89 20.92
C SER A 31 -34.65 21.69 19.63
N SER A 32 -35.90 22.10 19.40
CA SER A 32 -36.28 22.84 18.20
C SER A 32 -35.81 24.32 18.19
N GLU A 33 -35.41 24.84 19.34
CA GLU A 33 -34.87 26.20 19.48
C GLU A 33 -33.63 26.14 20.38
N ILE A 34 -32.47 26.46 19.82
CA ILE A 34 -31.17 26.32 20.47
C ILE A 34 -30.54 27.69 20.64
N VAL A 35 -30.22 28.04 21.89
CA VAL A 35 -29.45 29.23 22.23
C VAL A 35 -28.00 28.79 22.47
N ILE A 36 -27.12 29.13 21.53
CA ILE A 36 -25.69 28.75 21.62
C ILE A 36 -24.97 29.80 22.47
N THR A 37 -24.35 29.32 23.56
CA THR A 37 -23.50 30.09 24.46
C THR A 37 -22.07 29.55 24.46
N ASP A 38 -21.09 30.35 24.86
CA ASP A 38 -19.68 29.94 24.96
C ASP A 38 -19.53 28.76 25.92
N LYS A 39 -20.26 28.72 27.02
CA LYS A 39 -20.28 27.63 27.99
C LYS A 39 -20.75 26.31 27.35
N MET A 40 -21.81 26.35 26.56
CA MET A 40 -22.32 25.17 25.85
C MET A 40 -21.31 24.62 24.84
N VAL A 41 -20.63 25.50 24.12
CA VAL A 41 -19.55 25.12 23.20
C VAL A 41 -18.41 24.45 23.96
N GLU A 42 -17.95 25.02 25.06
CA GLU A 42 -16.88 24.46 25.88
C GLU A 42 -17.24 23.10 26.49
N GLU A 43 -18.44 22.93 27.02
CA GLU A 43 -18.93 21.68 27.59
C GLU A 43 -19.02 20.59 26.52
N GLN A 44 -19.51 20.90 25.32
CA GLN A 44 -19.57 19.91 24.22
C GLN A 44 -18.20 19.52 23.71
N LEU A 45 -17.27 20.45 23.60
CA LEU A 45 -15.88 20.15 23.21
C LEU A 45 -15.13 19.34 24.28
N GLN A 46 -15.45 19.55 25.58
CA GLN A 46 -14.88 18.74 26.66
C GLN A 46 -15.46 17.33 26.71
N GLN A 47 -16.74 17.15 26.42
CA GLN A 47 -17.40 15.84 26.39
C GLN A 47 -17.06 15.03 25.13
N ASN A 48 -16.77 15.70 24.02
CA ASN A 48 -16.50 15.11 22.74
C ASN A 48 -15.20 15.66 22.11
N PRO A 49 -14.04 15.54 22.78
CA PRO A 49 -12.81 16.15 22.30
C PRO A 49 -12.32 15.58 20.97
N LEU A 50 -12.81 14.41 20.59
CA LEU A 50 -12.41 13.68 19.37
C LEU A 50 -13.42 13.80 18.21
N ALA A 51 -14.72 14.04 18.50
CA ALA A 51 -15.75 14.23 17.47
C ALA A 51 -15.60 15.58 16.74
N TYR A 52 -14.96 16.55 17.40
CA TYR A 52 -14.71 17.89 16.89
C TYR A 52 -13.83 17.93 15.64
N ASP A 53 -13.02 16.88 15.38
CA ASP A 53 -11.98 16.90 14.33
C ASP A 53 -12.15 15.82 13.24
N LYS A 54 -13.36 15.27 13.09
CA LYS A 54 -13.64 14.18 12.11
C LYS A 54 -13.29 14.49 10.65
N GLN A 55 -13.09 15.76 10.26
CA GLN A 55 -12.80 16.18 8.88
C GLN A 55 -11.71 17.26 8.77
N GLY A 56 -10.96 17.55 9.85
CA GLY A 56 -9.93 18.57 9.90
C GLY A 56 -8.51 18.06 9.62
N ASP A 57 -7.54 18.97 9.67
CA ASP A 57 -6.11 18.67 9.47
C ASP A 57 -5.57 17.61 10.45
N MET A 58 -6.08 17.57 11.69
CA MET A 58 -5.72 16.55 12.68
C MET A 58 -6.11 15.12 12.28
N HIS A 59 -7.21 14.94 11.54
CA HIS A 59 -7.57 13.62 11.02
C HIS A 59 -6.47 13.07 10.08
N TYR A 60 -6.01 13.89 9.14
CA TYR A 60 -4.90 13.51 8.24
C TYR A 60 -3.58 13.31 8.98
N ASP A 61 -3.33 14.10 10.03
CA ASP A 61 -2.13 13.95 10.86
C ASP A 61 -2.13 12.63 11.64
N ILE A 62 -3.27 12.23 12.23
CA ILE A 62 -3.40 10.96 12.94
C ILE A 62 -3.22 9.78 12.01
N ILE A 63 -3.85 9.79 10.82
CA ILE A 63 -3.68 8.76 9.80
C ILE A 63 -2.22 8.68 9.37
N SER A 64 -1.58 9.83 9.13
CA SER A 64 -0.19 9.92 8.74
C SER A 64 0.73 9.36 9.84
N ALA A 65 0.46 9.69 11.10
CA ALA A 65 1.20 9.16 12.25
C ALA A 65 1.03 7.65 12.38
N PHE A 66 -0.18 7.13 12.22
CA PHE A 66 -0.48 5.70 12.22
C PHE A 66 0.34 4.95 11.16
N ILE A 67 0.28 5.38 9.91
CA ILE A 67 1.03 4.76 8.79
C ILE A 67 2.53 4.83 9.04
N LYS A 68 3.03 6.00 9.48
CA LYS A 68 4.47 6.19 9.76
C LYS A 68 4.96 5.34 10.93
N SER A 69 4.11 5.09 11.93
CA SER A 69 4.44 4.21 13.06
C SER A 69 4.59 2.75 12.62
N ILE A 70 3.67 2.25 11.76
CA ILE A 70 3.80 0.91 11.15
C ILE A 70 5.09 0.83 10.33
N ARG A 71 5.33 1.80 9.46
CA ARG A 71 6.52 1.89 8.61
C ARG A 71 7.80 1.97 9.42
N GLY A 72 7.78 2.74 10.51
CA GLY A 72 8.90 2.94 11.42
C GLY A 72 9.12 1.80 12.42
N SER A 73 8.30 0.72 12.35
CA SER A 73 8.41 -0.44 13.24
C SER A 73 8.18 -0.12 14.72
N ASP A 74 7.26 0.79 15.01
CA ASP A 74 6.80 1.10 16.36
C ASP A 74 5.36 0.60 16.57
N PRO A 75 5.16 -0.62 17.13
CA PRO A 75 3.84 -1.19 17.34
C PRO A 75 3.02 -0.43 18.40
N ASP A 76 3.67 0.14 19.41
CA ASP A 76 2.99 0.85 20.49
C ASP A 76 2.40 2.17 19.97
N ALA A 77 3.19 2.94 19.23
CA ALA A 77 2.70 4.15 18.58
C ALA A 77 1.60 3.83 17.54
N ALA A 78 1.76 2.77 16.75
CA ALA A 78 0.75 2.35 15.78
C ALA A 78 -0.58 2.01 16.46
N LEU A 79 -0.57 1.23 17.55
CA LEU A 79 -1.77 0.92 18.33
C LEU A 79 -2.39 2.18 18.96
N TYR A 80 -1.57 3.10 19.48
CA TYR A 80 -2.07 4.35 20.05
C TYR A 80 -2.79 5.21 19.01
N TRP A 81 -2.19 5.39 17.82
CA TRP A 81 -2.84 6.19 16.77
C TRP A 81 -4.08 5.50 16.20
N MET A 82 -4.08 4.16 16.11
CA MET A 82 -5.28 3.39 15.75
C MET A 82 -6.39 3.58 16.80
N ALA A 83 -6.08 3.49 18.08
CA ALA A 83 -7.04 3.71 19.16
C ALA A 83 -7.63 5.13 19.08
N ARG A 84 -6.82 6.16 18.79
CA ARG A 84 -7.33 7.52 18.58
C ARG A 84 -8.28 7.63 17.40
N MET A 85 -8.05 6.90 16.30
CA MET A 85 -8.99 6.84 15.18
C MET A 85 -10.31 6.17 15.58
N ILE A 86 -10.25 5.07 16.34
CA ILE A 86 -11.44 4.33 16.82
C ILE A 86 -12.28 5.22 17.75
N GLU A 87 -11.67 5.83 18.76
CA GLU A 87 -12.35 6.73 19.70
C GLU A 87 -12.90 8.00 19.00
N GLY A 88 -12.23 8.44 17.93
CA GLY A 88 -12.74 9.50 17.05
C GLY A 88 -13.92 9.08 16.16
N GLY A 89 -14.33 7.81 16.22
CA GLY A 89 -15.44 7.24 15.46
C GLY A 89 -15.11 7.02 13.97
N GLU A 90 -13.84 6.74 13.65
CA GLU A 90 -13.42 6.40 12.29
C GLU A 90 -14.09 5.11 11.80
N ASP A 91 -14.38 5.06 10.51
CA ASP A 91 -14.88 3.87 9.86
C ASP A 91 -13.87 2.72 9.97
N PRO A 92 -14.26 1.55 10.54
CA PRO A 92 -13.36 0.41 10.66
C PRO A 92 -12.80 -0.06 9.31
N GLN A 93 -13.57 0.05 8.24
CA GLN A 93 -13.12 -0.29 6.89
C GLN A 93 -12.04 0.67 6.39
N PHE A 94 -12.11 1.94 6.78
CA PHE A 94 -11.08 2.92 6.43
C PHE A 94 -9.74 2.53 7.08
N ILE A 95 -9.73 2.20 8.38
CA ILE A 95 -8.54 1.74 9.08
C ILE A 95 -8.01 0.46 8.43
N ALA A 96 -8.88 -0.51 8.17
CA ALA A 96 -8.52 -1.78 7.53
C ALA A 96 -7.88 -1.58 6.14
N ARG A 97 -8.41 -0.66 5.31
CA ARG A 97 -7.81 -0.30 4.02
C ARG A 97 -6.37 0.23 4.18
N ARG A 98 -6.10 1.05 5.20
CA ARG A 98 -4.74 1.54 5.46
C ARG A 98 -3.80 0.44 5.87
N VAL A 99 -4.27 -0.53 6.66
CA VAL A 99 -3.49 -1.72 7.05
C VAL A 99 -3.12 -2.55 5.80
N VAL A 100 -4.07 -2.81 4.89
CA VAL A 100 -3.83 -3.54 3.63
C VAL A 100 -2.81 -2.80 2.74
N ILE A 101 -2.93 -1.48 2.62
CA ILE A 101 -1.98 -0.67 1.84
C ILE A 101 -0.57 -0.76 2.45
N SER A 102 -0.43 -0.56 3.77
CA SER A 102 0.87 -0.65 4.45
C SER A 102 1.48 -2.06 4.36
N ALA A 103 0.66 -3.11 4.36
CA ALA A 103 1.13 -4.48 4.16
C ALA A 103 1.81 -4.67 2.80
N SER A 104 1.31 -4.02 1.74
CA SER A 104 1.87 -4.10 0.39
C SER A 104 2.99 -3.09 0.14
N GLU A 105 2.83 -1.85 0.62
CA GLU A 105 3.75 -0.74 0.37
C GLU A 105 5.00 -0.81 1.24
N ASP A 106 4.83 -1.09 2.56
CA ASP A 106 5.92 -0.97 3.53
C ASP A 106 6.55 -2.33 3.88
N VAL A 107 5.75 -3.39 4.04
CA VAL A 107 6.26 -4.75 4.34
C VAL A 107 6.58 -5.49 3.04
N GLY A 108 5.66 -5.51 2.10
CA GLY A 108 5.85 -6.04 0.76
C GLY A 108 6.48 -7.43 0.72
N LEU A 109 7.49 -7.59 -0.13
CA LEU A 109 8.19 -8.86 -0.34
C LEU A 109 9.10 -9.28 0.82
N ALA A 110 9.36 -8.40 1.81
CA ALA A 110 10.11 -8.78 2.99
C ALA A 110 9.36 -9.82 3.83
N ASN A 111 8.02 -9.74 3.87
CA ASN A 111 7.15 -10.74 4.50
C ASN A 111 5.81 -10.84 3.76
N PRO A 112 5.67 -11.69 2.74
CA PRO A 112 4.44 -11.81 1.95
C PRO A 112 3.19 -12.20 2.75
N ASN A 113 3.34 -12.79 3.95
CA ASN A 113 2.21 -13.11 4.82
C ASN A 113 1.52 -11.87 5.38
N ALA A 114 2.18 -10.72 5.38
CA ALA A 114 1.61 -9.46 5.86
C ALA A 114 0.34 -9.09 5.10
N LEU A 115 0.36 -9.20 3.77
CA LEU A 115 -0.81 -8.92 2.94
C LEU A 115 -1.95 -9.93 3.18
N LEU A 116 -1.63 -11.20 3.39
CA LEU A 116 -2.61 -12.24 3.68
C LEU A 116 -3.31 -11.96 5.02
N LEU A 117 -2.54 -11.64 6.06
CA LEU A 117 -3.09 -11.30 7.37
C LEU A 117 -3.91 -10.00 7.33
N ALA A 118 -3.43 -8.98 6.63
CA ALA A 118 -4.14 -7.72 6.48
C ALA A 118 -5.51 -7.90 5.77
N ASN A 119 -5.57 -8.73 4.73
CA ASN A 119 -6.82 -9.07 4.06
C ASN A 119 -7.74 -9.89 4.97
N ALA A 120 -7.23 -10.87 5.73
CA ALA A 120 -8.03 -11.62 6.69
C ALA A 120 -8.61 -10.70 7.77
N ALA A 121 -7.83 -9.73 8.26
CA ALA A 121 -8.32 -8.72 9.20
C ALA A 121 -9.40 -7.83 8.57
N PHE A 122 -9.22 -7.40 7.31
CA PHE A 122 -10.23 -6.64 6.57
C PHE A 122 -11.55 -7.41 6.45
N ASP A 123 -11.49 -8.68 6.04
CA ASP A 123 -12.66 -9.54 5.93
C ASP A 123 -13.36 -9.75 7.29
N THR A 124 -12.58 -9.85 8.36
CA THR A 124 -13.10 -9.95 9.73
C THR A 124 -13.84 -8.69 10.12
N VAL A 125 -13.25 -7.50 9.84
CA VAL A 125 -13.90 -6.20 10.05
C VAL A 125 -15.26 -6.13 9.37
N MET A 126 -15.35 -6.60 8.12
CA MET A 126 -16.60 -6.61 7.35
C MET A 126 -17.67 -7.55 7.94
N LYS A 127 -17.26 -8.61 8.62
CA LYS A 127 -18.17 -9.62 9.18
C LYS A 127 -18.68 -9.26 10.57
N ILE A 128 -17.83 -8.67 11.41
CA ILE A 128 -18.15 -8.48 12.84
C ILE A 128 -18.35 -7.01 13.24
N GLY A 129 -17.72 -6.05 12.55
CA GLY A 129 -17.83 -4.61 12.88
C GLY A 129 -17.28 -4.24 14.26
N TRP A 130 -17.56 -2.98 14.69
CA TRP A 130 -17.24 -2.53 16.05
C TRP A 130 -18.19 -3.14 17.08
N PRO A 131 -17.75 -3.37 18.32
CA PRO A 131 -16.40 -3.04 18.85
C PRO A 131 -15.35 -4.13 18.68
N GLU A 132 -15.69 -5.36 18.29
CA GLU A 132 -14.79 -6.52 18.26
C GLU A 132 -13.76 -6.45 17.13
N ALA A 133 -14.08 -5.79 16.03
CA ALA A 133 -13.15 -5.61 14.90
C ALA A 133 -11.79 -5.01 15.29
N ARG A 134 -11.72 -4.24 16.39
CA ARG A 134 -10.48 -3.66 16.89
C ARG A 134 -9.42 -4.71 17.21
N ILE A 135 -9.85 -5.92 17.60
CA ILE A 135 -8.92 -7.00 18.01
C ILE A 135 -8.16 -7.53 16.80
N ALA A 136 -8.88 -7.88 15.72
CA ALA A 136 -8.27 -8.35 14.48
C ALA A 136 -7.40 -7.27 13.82
N LEU A 137 -7.82 -6.00 13.89
CA LEU A 137 -7.01 -4.88 13.41
C LEU A 137 -5.73 -4.70 14.23
N ALA A 138 -5.81 -4.79 15.56
CA ALA A 138 -4.64 -4.69 16.41
C ALA A 138 -3.62 -5.80 16.14
N GLU A 139 -4.07 -7.04 15.95
CA GLU A 139 -3.22 -8.17 15.57
C GLU A 139 -2.47 -7.89 14.26
N ALA A 140 -3.20 -7.45 13.22
CA ALA A 140 -2.60 -7.11 11.94
C ALA A 140 -1.60 -5.94 12.07
N VAL A 141 -1.95 -4.89 12.78
CA VAL A 141 -1.09 -3.70 13.00
C VAL A 141 0.22 -4.07 13.70
N VAL A 142 0.16 -4.86 14.79
CA VAL A 142 1.35 -5.33 15.49
C VAL A 142 2.20 -6.20 14.57
N TYR A 143 1.59 -7.13 13.83
CA TYR A 143 2.30 -7.97 12.88
C TYR A 143 3.04 -7.16 11.80
N LEU A 144 2.38 -6.16 11.22
CA LEU A 144 2.98 -5.29 10.22
C LEU A 144 4.12 -4.44 10.81
N ALA A 145 3.89 -3.84 11.98
CA ALA A 145 4.89 -3.02 12.65
C ALA A 145 6.15 -3.81 13.00
N THR A 146 6.00 -5.07 13.43
CA THR A 146 7.12 -5.95 13.80
C THR A 146 7.73 -6.74 12.63
N SER A 147 7.13 -6.69 11.44
CA SER A 147 7.65 -7.33 10.23
C SER A 147 8.85 -6.57 9.65
N PRO A 148 9.80 -7.27 8.97
CA PRO A 148 10.78 -6.61 8.12
C PRO A 148 10.09 -5.73 7.07
N LYS A 149 10.75 -4.69 6.61
CA LYS A 149 10.20 -3.73 5.65
C LYS A 149 10.89 -3.85 4.30
N SER A 150 10.10 -3.76 3.22
CA SER A 150 10.57 -3.58 1.86
C SER A 150 9.51 -2.90 1.01
N ASN A 151 9.88 -1.84 0.34
CA ASN A 151 9.06 -1.16 -0.66
C ASN A 151 9.55 -1.44 -2.10
N SER A 152 10.31 -2.50 -2.33
CA SER A 152 10.92 -2.81 -3.63
C SER A 152 9.89 -2.93 -4.75
N ALA A 153 8.76 -3.60 -4.50
CA ALA A 153 7.68 -3.74 -5.47
C ALA A 153 6.97 -2.40 -5.76
N TYR A 154 6.77 -1.57 -4.72
CA TYR A 154 6.21 -0.23 -4.86
C TYR A 154 7.10 0.69 -5.72
N LEU A 155 8.41 0.69 -5.47
CA LEU A 155 9.38 1.43 -6.28
C LEU A 155 9.40 0.91 -7.72
N GLY A 156 9.44 -0.41 -7.90
CA GLY A 156 9.47 -1.04 -9.22
C GLY A 156 8.28 -0.68 -10.10
N ILE A 157 7.06 -0.72 -9.57
CA ILE A 157 5.87 -0.31 -10.35
C ILE A 157 5.86 1.19 -10.65
N ASN A 158 6.33 2.04 -9.74
CA ASN A 158 6.41 3.47 -9.99
C ASN A 158 7.42 3.81 -11.09
N ASP A 159 8.59 3.18 -11.09
CA ASP A 159 9.60 3.33 -12.13
C ASP A 159 9.10 2.85 -13.50
N ALA A 160 8.41 1.71 -13.52
CA ALA A 160 7.79 1.20 -14.74
C ALA A 160 6.72 2.17 -15.28
N LEU A 161 5.86 2.71 -14.42
CA LEU A 161 4.85 3.71 -14.79
C LEU A 161 5.49 5.01 -15.32
N ALA A 162 6.55 5.48 -14.67
CA ALA A 162 7.30 6.67 -15.12
C ALA A 162 7.90 6.43 -16.52
N THR A 163 8.49 5.25 -16.73
CA THR A 163 9.06 4.86 -18.03
C THR A 163 7.98 4.83 -19.12
N VAL A 164 6.85 4.19 -18.87
CA VAL A 164 5.72 4.15 -19.83
C VAL A 164 5.24 5.57 -20.19
N ARG A 165 5.15 6.48 -19.23
CA ARG A 165 4.77 7.87 -19.50
C ARG A 165 5.79 8.62 -20.36
N GLN A 166 7.07 8.27 -20.25
CA GLN A 166 8.16 8.89 -21.03
C GLN A 166 8.27 8.30 -22.44
N THR A 167 8.13 6.99 -22.58
CA THR A 167 8.36 6.27 -23.84
C THR A 167 7.11 6.10 -24.69
N GLY A 168 5.94 6.26 -24.08
CA GLY A 168 4.67 5.98 -24.75
C GLY A 168 4.47 4.48 -25.05
N ASN A 169 3.69 4.19 -26.09
CA ASN A 169 3.31 2.82 -26.45
C ASN A 169 4.40 2.16 -27.33
N LEU A 170 5.46 1.66 -26.71
CA LEU A 170 6.46 0.84 -27.41
C LEU A 170 5.85 -0.48 -27.87
N PRO A 171 6.30 -1.03 -29.02
CA PRO A 171 5.75 -2.27 -29.56
C PRO A 171 6.12 -3.48 -28.70
N VAL A 172 5.17 -4.38 -28.51
CA VAL A 172 5.45 -5.69 -27.89
C VAL A 172 6.34 -6.50 -28.84
N PRO A 173 7.42 -7.16 -28.40
CA PRO A 173 8.24 -8.03 -29.25
C PRO A 173 7.43 -9.12 -29.96
N LEU A 174 7.68 -9.37 -31.23
CA LEU A 174 6.85 -10.25 -32.07
C LEU A 174 6.75 -11.67 -31.54
N HIS A 175 7.85 -12.22 -31.01
CA HIS A 175 7.91 -13.60 -30.52
C HIS A 175 7.02 -13.86 -29.30
N ILE A 176 6.71 -12.84 -28.48
CA ILE A 176 5.81 -12.99 -27.32
C ILE A 176 4.36 -12.58 -27.62
N ARG A 177 4.04 -12.20 -28.87
CA ARG A 177 2.67 -11.94 -29.28
C ARG A 177 1.95 -13.23 -29.62
N ASN A 178 0.67 -13.34 -29.26
CA ASN A 178 -0.15 -14.47 -29.70
C ASN A 178 -0.46 -14.38 -31.20
N ALA A 179 -0.48 -15.52 -31.89
CA ALA A 179 -0.76 -15.64 -33.33
C ALA A 179 -2.03 -16.49 -33.60
N PRO A 180 -3.24 -16.06 -33.20
CA PRO A 180 -4.46 -16.85 -33.38
C PRO A 180 -4.92 -16.99 -34.84
N THR A 181 -4.48 -16.12 -35.74
CA THR A 181 -4.84 -16.15 -37.16
C THR A 181 -3.65 -16.49 -38.04
N LYS A 182 -3.93 -17.01 -39.27
CA LYS A 182 -2.87 -17.28 -40.25
C LYS A 182 -2.10 -16.01 -40.61
N LEU A 183 -2.79 -14.90 -40.82
CA LEU A 183 -2.15 -13.61 -41.11
C LEU A 183 -1.16 -13.19 -40.02
N MET A 184 -1.48 -13.37 -38.74
CA MET A 184 -0.56 -13.05 -37.63
C MET A 184 0.68 -13.95 -37.66
N LYS A 185 0.54 -15.25 -37.99
CA LYS A 185 1.66 -16.15 -38.18
C LYS A 185 2.55 -15.73 -39.34
N ASP A 186 1.93 -15.35 -40.48
CA ASP A 186 2.63 -14.87 -41.67
C ASP A 186 3.39 -13.53 -41.40
N LEU A 187 2.92 -12.75 -40.43
CA LEU A 187 3.57 -11.53 -39.92
C LEU A 187 4.67 -11.82 -38.85
N GLY A 188 4.98 -13.07 -38.57
CA GLY A 188 6.04 -13.45 -37.62
C GLY A 188 5.62 -13.38 -36.13
N TYR A 189 4.32 -13.32 -35.83
CA TYR A 189 3.86 -13.38 -34.43
C TYR A 189 4.12 -14.77 -33.87
N HIS A 190 4.64 -14.83 -32.63
CA HIS A 190 5.00 -16.05 -31.91
C HIS A 190 6.21 -16.81 -32.51
N ASP A 191 6.83 -16.28 -33.54
CA ASP A 191 7.99 -16.91 -34.15
C ASP A 191 9.21 -16.82 -33.22
N GLY A 192 9.84 -17.98 -32.97
CA GLY A 192 10.98 -18.05 -32.05
C GLY A 192 10.65 -17.98 -30.56
N TYR A 193 9.37 -17.99 -30.16
CA TYR A 193 9.02 -18.05 -28.75
C TYR A 193 9.51 -19.36 -28.10
N LYS A 194 10.23 -19.22 -27.00
CA LYS A 194 10.73 -20.33 -26.21
C LYS A 194 9.84 -20.50 -24.97
N TYR A 195 9.13 -21.63 -24.88
CA TYR A 195 8.28 -21.91 -23.72
C TYR A 195 9.14 -22.34 -22.53
N PRO A 196 9.19 -21.58 -21.42
CA PRO A 196 10.15 -21.84 -20.33
C PRO A 196 10.02 -23.23 -19.70
N HIS A 197 8.79 -23.80 -19.66
CA HIS A 197 8.57 -25.12 -19.07
C HIS A 197 9.21 -26.27 -19.86
N ASP A 198 9.59 -26.06 -21.12
CA ASP A 198 10.32 -27.06 -21.94
C ASP A 198 11.82 -27.08 -21.61
N TYR A 199 12.29 -26.17 -20.76
CA TYR A 199 13.71 -26.00 -20.43
C TYR A 199 14.00 -26.38 -18.97
N PRO A 200 15.22 -26.89 -18.68
CA PRO A 200 15.64 -27.25 -17.34
C PRO A 200 15.52 -26.08 -16.35
N GLY A 201 14.83 -26.32 -15.22
CA GLY A 201 14.60 -25.30 -14.21
C GLY A 201 13.55 -24.25 -14.61
N HIS A 202 12.76 -24.54 -15.67
CA HIS A 202 11.71 -23.66 -16.20
C HIS A 202 12.24 -22.24 -16.53
N PHE A 203 13.47 -22.18 -17.03
CA PHE A 203 14.15 -20.95 -17.40
C PHE A 203 14.78 -21.05 -18.78
N THR A 204 14.57 -20.04 -19.61
CA THR A 204 15.26 -19.87 -20.89
C THR A 204 15.54 -18.41 -21.14
N GLU A 205 16.65 -18.14 -21.82
CA GLU A 205 16.95 -16.77 -22.21
C GLU A 205 16.04 -16.33 -23.33
N GLN A 206 15.31 -15.27 -23.04
CA GLN A 206 14.40 -14.64 -23.98
C GLN A 206 14.19 -13.19 -23.57
N GLN A 207 14.07 -12.29 -24.54
CA GLN A 207 13.75 -10.89 -24.29
C GLN A 207 12.24 -10.73 -24.13
N TYR A 208 11.82 -10.07 -23.07
CA TYR A 208 10.39 -9.79 -22.79
C TYR A 208 10.05 -8.31 -22.90
N LEU A 209 11.02 -7.42 -22.73
CA LEU A 209 10.83 -5.99 -22.90
C LEU A 209 11.01 -5.56 -24.36
N PRO A 210 10.44 -4.42 -24.78
CA PRO A 210 10.74 -3.80 -26.06
C PRO A 210 12.24 -3.57 -26.25
N ASP A 211 12.69 -3.47 -27.50
CA ASP A 211 14.12 -3.34 -27.85
C ASP A 211 14.77 -2.12 -27.17
N GLU A 212 14.03 -1.02 -27.08
CA GLU A 212 14.46 0.22 -26.45
C GLU A 212 14.65 0.09 -24.93
N LEU A 213 14.03 -0.91 -24.32
CA LEU A 213 14.04 -1.17 -22.88
C LEU A 213 14.69 -2.51 -22.52
N LYS A 214 15.37 -3.18 -23.45
CA LYS A 214 15.93 -4.53 -23.25
C LYS A 214 16.80 -4.68 -22.01
N ASP A 215 17.50 -3.62 -21.60
CA ASP A 215 18.41 -3.58 -20.46
C ASP A 215 17.77 -2.92 -19.22
N ALA A 216 16.50 -2.49 -19.30
CA ALA A 216 15.82 -1.85 -18.19
C ALA A 216 15.54 -2.84 -17.05
N ARG A 217 15.72 -2.38 -15.83
CA ARG A 217 15.38 -3.13 -14.61
C ARG A 217 14.52 -2.23 -13.73
N PHE A 218 13.35 -2.68 -13.36
CA PHE A 218 12.42 -1.96 -12.51
C PHE A 218 12.41 -2.49 -11.07
N TRP A 219 12.56 -3.80 -10.90
CA TRP A 219 12.61 -4.39 -9.58
C TRP A 219 14.05 -4.55 -9.08
N HIS A 220 14.32 -3.97 -7.93
CA HIS A 220 15.59 -4.06 -7.23
C HIS A 220 15.35 -4.65 -5.85
N ALA A 221 15.85 -5.86 -5.61
CA ALA A 221 15.71 -6.52 -4.32
C ALA A 221 16.35 -5.69 -3.20
N GLN A 222 15.66 -5.58 -2.08
CA GLN A 222 16.18 -4.94 -0.87
C GLN A 222 16.75 -5.97 0.10
N HIS A 223 17.47 -5.50 1.11
CA HIS A 223 18.13 -6.36 2.09
C HIS A 223 17.12 -6.98 3.07
N SER A 224 16.45 -8.04 2.63
CA SER A 224 15.62 -8.89 3.47
C SER A 224 15.86 -10.36 3.12
N PRO A 225 15.82 -11.30 4.10
CA PRO A 225 16.05 -12.73 3.81
C PRO A 225 15.11 -13.29 2.74
N SER A 226 13.88 -12.79 2.68
CA SER A 226 12.88 -13.20 1.69
C SER A 226 13.28 -12.74 0.28
N GLU A 227 13.64 -11.48 0.10
CA GLU A 227 14.01 -10.95 -1.20
C GLU A 227 15.37 -11.43 -1.67
N GLU A 228 16.34 -11.59 -0.76
CA GLU A 228 17.63 -12.20 -1.08
C GLU A 228 17.45 -13.62 -1.63
N ARG A 229 16.52 -14.41 -1.07
CA ARG A 229 16.21 -15.74 -1.58
C ARG A 229 15.62 -15.68 -2.99
N LEU A 230 14.67 -14.76 -3.26
CA LEU A 230 14.06 -14.56 -4.58
C LEU A 230 15.12 -14.10 -5.60
N TYR A 231 15.92 -13.12 -5.23
CA TYR A 231 17.01 -12.60 -6.05
C TYR A 231 18.05 -13.67 -6.38
N ASN A 232 18.52 -14.41 -5.39
CA ASN A 232 19.48 -15.49 -5.57
C ASN A 232 18.93 -16.63 -6.45
N TRP A 233 17.62 -16.92 -6.36
CA TRP A 233 17.01 -17.88 -7.27
C TRP A 233 17.05 -17.38 -8.71
N MET A 234 16.74 -16.13 -8.94
CA MET A 234 16.78 -15.48 -10.26
C MET A 234 18.21 -15.46 -10.83
N VAL A 235 19.19 -14.97 -10.05
CA VAL A 235 20.59 -14.89 -10.48
C VAL A 235 21.21 -16.26 -10.74
N ARG A 236 20.93 -17.28 -9.91
CA ARG A 236 21.38 -18.65 -10.16
C ARG A 236 20.85 -19.23 -11.48
N SER A 237 19.68 -18.79 -11.89
CA SER A 237 19.14 -19.15 -13.21
C SER A 237 19.95 -18.50 -14.34
N GLU A 238 20.41 -17.27 -14.17
CA GLU A 238 21.29 -16.56 -15.09
C GLU A 238 22.72 -17.14 -15.08
N GLU A 239 23.31 -17.44 -13.92
CA GLU A 239 24.68 -18.01 -13.78
C GLU A 239 24.79 -19.44 -14.32
N ARG A 240 23.76 -20.27 -14.19
CA ARG A 240 23.71 -21.60 -14.82
C ARG A 240 23.81 -21.52 -16.33
N ARG A 241 23.40 -20.41 -16.91
CA ARG A 241 23.53 -20.09 -18.32
C ARG A 241 24.97 -19.77 -18.70
N VAL A 242 25.62 -18.82 -17.99
CA VAL A 242 27.02 -18.43 -18.22
C VAL A 242 27.98 -19.62 -18.01
N GLY A 243 27.75 -20.44 -17.00
CA GLY A 243 28.55 -21.64 -16.72
C GLY A 243 28.43 -22.74 -17.78
N LYS A 244 27.31 -22.83 -18.52
CA LYS A 244 27.16 -23.74 -19.66
C LYS A 244 27.91 -23.24 -20.90
N GLU A 245 27.91 -21.94 -21.14
CA GLU A 245 28.68 -21.35 -22.25
C GLU A 245 30.19 -21.46 -22.03
N CYS A 246 30.67 -21.29 -20.80
CA CYS A 246 32.08 -21.55 -20.47
C CYS A 246 32.47 -23.00 -20.61
N ARG A 247 31.61 -23.98 -20.27
CA ARG A 247 31.89 -25.40 -20.44
C ARG A 247 31.82 -25.85 -21.89
N SER A 248 31.07 -25.20 -22.77
CA SER A 248 31.06 -25.51 -24.21
C SER A 248 32.26 -24.94 -24.95
N ARG A 249 32.99 -23.98 -24.39
CA ARG A 249 34.25 -23.43 -24.94
C ARG A 249 35.50 -24.18 -24.50
N TRP A 250 35.42 -25.03 -23.48
CA TRP A 250 36.52 -25.89 -23.05
C TRP A 250 36.27 -27.33 -23.53
N SER A 251 36.45 -27.55 -24.81
CA SER A 251 36.64 -28.90 -25.33
C SER A 251 38.07 -29.34 -25.01
N PRO A 252 38.30 -30.48 -24.35
CA PRO A 252 39.62 -30.95 -24.05
C PRO A 252 40.16 -31.76 -25.26
N TYR A 253 40.60 -31.07 -26.30
CA TYR A 253 41.47 -31.64 -27.31
C TYR A 253 42.38 -30.51 -27.85
N HIS A 254 43.49 -30.37 -27.20
CA HIS A 254 44.84 -30.17 -27.77
C HIS A 254 45.86 -30.65 -26.75
#